data_187308222dff00b1ad5f4470207f0d47
#
_entry.id   187308222dff00b1ad5f4470207f0d47
#
_cell.length_a   1.000
_cell.length_b   1.000
_cell.length_c   1.000
_cell.angle_alpha   90.00
_cell.angle_beta   90.00
_cell.angle_gamma   90.00
#
_symmetry.space_group_name_H-M   'P 1'
#
loop_
_entity.id
_entity.type
_entity.pdbx_description
1 polymer ?
#
loop_
_entity_poly.entity_id
_entity_poly.type
_entity_poly.pdbx_seq_one_letter_code
_entity_poly.pdbx_strand_id
1 'polypeptide(L)'
;MSAARAKDAPDKRRLILDAAVRVFARQGFHACRVSDIADEAGVAYGLVYHYFDSKDEVLDTLFLERWHVMLEVIRGVDAENIPVREKLTAIASFIVDSYAHDPDVMKVIIVEVTRAANSFGQTHLSEIREAYDLIAGIVGKAQAEGQFRPEIEARFAAMAFYGAIEQLLTGWIFGLLPEGPEQFERAAGALPALIGQPLLAEHRGSSLFPSDRGRSRPTARRASTETAQRT
;
A
#
# COMPACT_ATOMS: atom_id res chain seq x y z
N MET A 1 33.82 32.42 24.02
CA MET A 1 33.69 30.95 23.96
C MET A 1 32.24 30.54 24.30
N SER A 2 31.24 30.77 23.40
CA SER A 2 29.83 30.43 23.71
C SER A 2 28.95 30.19 22.50
N ALA A 3 29.47 29.87 21.30
CA ALA A 3 28.66 29.65 20.12
C ALA A 3 28.68 28.20 19.61
N ALA A 4 29.43 27.29 20.25
CA ALA A 4 29.59 25.92 19.77
C ALA A 4 28.69 24.88 20.50
N ARG A 5 27.86 25.27 21.47
CA ARG A 5 27.08 24.35 22.32
C ARG A 5 25.58 24.25 21.93
N ALA A 6 25.13 24.96 20.89
CA ALA A 6 23.71 24.93 20.49
C ALA A 6 23.39 23.93 19.37
N LYS A 7 24.39 23.16 18.87
CA LYS A 7 24.21 22.30 17.68
C LYS A 7 23.90 20.83 17.99
N ASP A 8 24.00 20.40 19.26
CA ASP A 8 23.84 18.98 19.66
C ASP A 8 22.73 18.71 20.71
N ALA A 9 21.85 19.66 20.97
CA ALA A 9 20.66 19.34 21.76
C ALA A 9 19.70 18.56 20.86
N PRO A 10 19.32 17.32 21.20
CA PRO A 10 18.39 16.56 20.41
C PRO A 10 17.10 17.38 20.23
N ASP A 11 16.61 17.44 18.99
CA ASP A 11 15.35 18.09 18.69
C ASP A 11 14.25 17.44 19.53
N LYS A 12 13.71 18.20 20.50
CA LYS A 12 12.71 17.70 21.44
C LYS A 12 11.44 17.24 20.75
N ARG A 13 11.08 17.91 19.66
CA ARG A 13 9.95 17.50 18.80
C ARG A 13 10.22 16.10 18.22
N ARG A 14 11.42 15.85 17.71
CA ARG A 14 11.80 14.55 17.15
C ARG A 14 11.83 13.46 18.22
N LEU A 15 12.36 13.73 19.40
CA LEU A 15 12.33 12.77 20.52
C LEU A 15 10.90 12.35 20.91
N ILE A 16 9.95 13.29 20.90
CA ILE A 16 8.55 13.02 21.19
C ILE A 16 7.94 12.14 20.09
N LEU A 17 8.21 12.42 18.80
CA LEU A 17 7.71 11.62 17.67
C LEU A 17 8.28 10.19 17.71
N ASP A 18 9.58 10.03 17.94
CA ASP A 18 10.22 8.72 18.03
C ASP A 18 9.70 7.90 19.24
N ALA A 19 9.43 8.56 20.38
CA ALA A 19 8.80 7.94 21.53
C ALA A 19 7.36 7.52 21.23
N ALA A 20 6.59 8.38 20.54
CA ALA A 20 5.23 8.08 20.16
C ALA A 20 5.13 6.86 19.25
N VAL A 21 6.05 6.69 18.29
CA VAL A 21 6.15 5.48 17.45
C VAL A 21 6.27 4.24 18.32
N ARG A 22 7.23 4.21 19.25
CA ARG A 22 7.44 3.04 20.13
C ARG A 22 6.23 2.74 21.01
N VAL A 23 5.57 3.77 21.54
CA VAL A 23 4.38 3.61 22.38
C VAL A 23 3.20 3.13 21.56
N PHE A 24 2.91 3.73 20.40
CA PHE A 24 1.83 3.31 19.51
C PHE A 24 2.04 1.88 18.99
N ALA A 25 3.26 1.53 18.58
CA ALA A 25 3.58 0.18 18.09
C ALA A 25 3.40 -0.90 19.18
N ARG A 26 3.71 -0.58 20.45
CA ARG A 26 3.64 -1.49 21.57
C ARG A 26 2.22 -1.71 22.10
N GLN A 27 1.44 -0.65 22.31
CA GLN A 27 0.15 -0.73 22.99
C GLN A 27 -1.05 -0.24 22.15
N GLY A 28 -0.80 0.26 20.95
CA GLY A 28 -1.80 0.82 20.06
C GLY A 28 -2.18 2.26 20.39
N PHE A 29 -2.63 2.99 19.37
CA PHE A 29 -2.99 4.40 19.47
C PHE A 29 -4.09 4.67 20.53
N HIS A 30 -5.14 3.86 20.53
CA HIS A 30 -6.30 4.11 21.40
C HIS A 30 -6.01 3.91 22.89
N ALA A 31 -5.17 2.92 23.23
CA ALA A 31 -4.81 2.66 24.62
C ALA A 31 -3.73 3.62 25.16
N CYS A 32 -2.97 4.27 24.27
CA CYS A 32 -1.90 5.19 24.62
C CYS A 32 -2.45 6.50 25.21
N ARG A 33 -1.76 7.03 26.23
CA ARG A 33 -1.94 8.36 26.78
C ARG A 33 -0.75 9.26 26.42
N VAL A 34 -0.98 10.57 26.41
CA VAL A 34 0.13 11.55 26.18
C VAL A 34 1.20 11.44 27.26
N SER A 35 0.82 11.05 28.51
CA SER A 35 1.80 10.77 29.57
C SER A 35 2.76 9.63 29.20
N ASP A 36 2.27 8.58 28.54
CA ASP A 36 3.10 7.43 28.16
C ASP A 36 4.16 7.85 27.12
N ILE A 37 3.78 8.78 26.22
CA ILE A 37 4.71 9.36 25.23
C ILE A 37 5.75 10.25 25.95
N ALA A 38 5.34 11.08 26.91
CA ALA A 38 6.24 11.95 27.68
C ALA A 38 7.26 11.14 28.47
N ASP A 39 6.81 10.09 29.15
CA ASP A 39 7.64 9.18 29.94
C ASP A 39 8.65 8.43 29.05
N GLU A 40 8.19 7.89 27.90
CA GLU A 40 9.04 7.21 26.91
C GLU A 40 10.08 8.17 26.30
N ALA A 41 9.73 9.43 26.06
CA ALA A 41 10.62 10.46 25.52
C ALA A 41 11.59 11.03 26.57
N GLY A 42 11.37 10.75 27.85
CA GLY A 42 12.13 11.35 28.96
C GLY A 42 11.96 12.86 29.06
N VAL A 43 10.74 13.36 28.81
CA VAL A 43 10.43 14.78 28.84
C VAL A 43 9.28 15.08 29.82
N ALA A 44 9.19 16.34 30.24
CA ALA A 44 8.03 16.77 31.03
C ALA A 44 6.74 16.67 30.22
N TYR A 45 5.65 16.21 30.84
CA TYR A 45 4.33 16.08 30.22
C TYR A 45 3.86 17.35 29.48
N GLY A 46 4.05 18.53 30.12
CA GLY A 46 3.70 19.81 29.49
C GLY A 46 4.53 20.15 28.24
N LEU A 47 5.71 19.52 28.07
CA LEU A 47 6.51 19.75 26.87
C LEU A 47 5.90 19.08 25.64
N VAL A 48 5.20 17.97 25.80
CA VAL A 48 4.49 17.34 24.68
C VAL A 48 3.44 18.29 24.14
N TYR A 49 2.65 18.92 25.04
CA TYR A 49 1.63 19.91 24.64
C TYR A 49 2.19 21.24 24.14
N HIS A 50 3.47 21.50 24.34
CA HIS A 50 4.13 22.64 23.72
C HIS A 50 4.36 22.42 22.20
N TYR A 51 4.50 21.16 21.76
CA TYR A 51 4.76 20.80 20.37
C TYR A 51 3.54 20.26 19.62
N PHE A 52 2.58 19.65 20.34
CA PHE A 52 1.42 18.96 19.76
C PHE A 52 0.20 19.19 20.65
N ASP A 53 -0.90 19.65 20.09
CA ASP A 53 -2.14 19.92 20.80
C ASP A 53 -2.82 18.65 21.32
N SER A 54 -2.57 17.50 20.66
CA SER A 54 -3.18 16.22 21.00
C SER A 54 -2.31 15.04 20.55
N LYS A 55 -2.64 13.82 21.00
CA LYS A 55 -2.01 12.61 20.46
C LYS A 55 -2.42 12.31 19.02
N ASP A 56 -3.60 12.81 18.60
CA ASP A 56 -4.06 12.72 17.21
C ASP A 56 -3.13 13.54 16.30
N GLU A 57 -2.75 14.76 16.70
CA GLU A 57 -1.79 15.58 15.97
C GLU A 57 -0.39 14.92 15.90
N VAL A 58 0.01 14.20 16.96
CA VAL A 58 1.25 13.41 16.90
C VAL A 58 1.14 12.32 15.83
N LEU A 59 0.03 11.58 15.77
CA LEU A 59 -0.19 10.55 14.76
C LEU A 59 -0.28 11.14 13.35
N ASP A 60 -1.01 12.23 13.17
CA ASP A 60 -1.14 12.97 11.92
C ASP A 60 0.24 13.41 11.40
N THR A 61 1.05 13.96 12.30
CA THR A 61 2.43 14.39 11.97
C THR A 61 3.29 13.21 11.51
N LEU A 62 3.26 12.09 12.24
CA LEU A 62 4.01 10.88 11.86
C LEU A 62 3.60 10.36 10.49
N PHE A 63 2.30 10.33 10.21
CA PHE A 63 1.78 9.92 8.92
C PHE A 63 2.23 10.88 7.81
N LEU A 64 1.97 12.18 7.96
CA LEU A 64 2.26 13.17 6.92
C LEU A 64 3.75 13.25 6.58
N GLU A 65 4.64 13.21 7.60
CA GLU A 65 6.08 13.22 7.36
C GLU A 65 6.52 12.04 6.48
N ARG A 66 6.01 10.82 6.75
CA ARG A 66 6.35 9.62 5.97
C ARG A 66 5.68 9.62 4.60
N TRP A 67 4.42 10.07 4.57
CA TRP A 67 3.65 10.12 3.34
C TRP A 67 4.25 11.09 2.32
N HIS A 68 4.67 12.27 2.77
CA HIS A 68 5.35 13.25 1.91
C HIS A 68 6.64 12.69 1.32
N VAL A 69 7.45 11.98 2.11
CA VAL A 69 8.67 11.33 1.60
C VAL A 69 8.31 10.30 0.51
N MET A 70 7.27 9.50 0.72
CA MET A 70 6.81 8.55 -0.30
C MET A 70 6.34 9.25 -1.59
N LEU A 71 5.57 10.34 -1.49
CA LEU A 71 5.13 11.11 -2.64
C LEU A 71 6.32 11.67 -3.44
N GLU A 72 7.34 12.20 -2.75
CA GLU A 72 8.56 12.69 -3.41
C GLU A 72 9.33 11.57 -4.12
N VAL A 73 9.40 10.38 -3.53
CA VAL A 73 10.01 9.21 -4.18
C VAL A 73 9.23 8.84 -5.44
N ILE A 74 7.89 8.78 -5.39
CA ILE A 74 7.07 8.45 -6.57
C ILE A 74 7.27 9.49 -7.68
N ARG A 75 7.31 10.80 -7.34
CA ARG A 75 7.58 11.88 -8.30
C ARG A 75 8.98 11.77 -8.92
N GLY A 76 9.98 11.48 -8.08
CA GLY A 76 11.36 11.28 -8.54
C GLY A 76 11.46 10.12 -9.52
N VAL A 77 10.89 8.98 -9.18
CA VAL A 77 10.86 7.79 -10.04
C VAL A 77 10.08 8.06 -11.33
N ASP A 78 8.96 8.79 -11.27
CA ASP A 78 8.20 9.14 -12.49
C ASP A 78 9.04 10.01 -13.47
N ALA A 79 9.89 10.86 -12.95
CA ALA A 79 10.76 11.71 -13.76
C ALA A 79 11.91 10.96 -14.45
N GLU A 80 12.26 9.77 -13.99
CA GLU A 80 13.32 8.95 -14.59
C GLU A 80 12.89 8.35 -15.93
N ASN A 81 13.86 8.24 -16.85
CA ASN A 81 13.63 7.61 -18.16
C ASN A 81 13.99 6.11 -18.10
N ILE A 82 13.24 5.36 -17.33
CA ILE A 82 13.38 3.90 -17.16
C ILE A 82 12.05 3.21 -17.46
N PRO A 83 12.06 1.90 -17.79
CA PRO A 83 10.84 1.13 -18.05
C PRO A 83 9.87 1.16 -16.87
N VAL A 84 8.57 1.11 -17.16
CA VAL A 84 7.50 1.13 -16.13
C VAL A 84 7.69 0.07 -15.05
N ARG A 85 8.17 -1.12 -15.41
CA ARG A 85 8.45 -2.19 -14.45
C ARG A 85 9.49 -1.75 -13.42
N GLU A 86 10.56 -1.11 -13.87
CA GLU A 86 11.64 -0.62 -13.00
C GLU A 86 11.13 0.50 -12.09
N LYS A 87 10.28 1.41 -12.62
CA LYS A 87 9.62 2.46 -11.82
C LYS A 87 8.77 1.86 -10.69
N LEU A 88 7.92 0.89 -11.02
CA LEU A 88 7.08 0.23 -10.02
C LEU A 88 7.92 -0.59 -9.02
N THR A 89 8.98 -1.26 -9.49
CA THR A 89 9.91 -1.96 -8.59
C THR A 89 10.59 -0.99 -7.62
N ALA A 90 11.05 0.17 -8.09
CA ALA A 90 11.70 1.17 -7.24
C ALA A 90 10.75 1.71 -6.16
N ILE A 91 9.49 1.97 -6.51
CA ILE A 91 8.46 2.38 -5.54
C ILE A 91 8.20 1.27 -4.51
N ALA A 92 8.05 0.02 -4.96
CA ALA A 92 7.82 -1.11 -4.07
C ALA A 92 9.01 -1.34 -3.14
N SER A 93 10.24 -1.30 -3.67
CA SER A 93 11.47 -1.44 -2.89
C SER A 93 11.57 -0.36 -1.82
N PHE A 94 11.32 0.91 -2.17
CA PHE A 94 11.35 1.99 -1.19
C PHE A 94 10.40 1.73 0.00
N ILE A 95 9.17 1.27 -0.26
CA ILE A 95 8.19 1.02 0.80
C ILE A 95 8.59 -0.20 1.64
N VAL A 96 9.06 -1.27 1.01
CA VAL A 96 9.53 -2.49 1.68
C VAL A 96 10.79 -2.21 2.51
N ASP A 97 11.74 -1.44 1.96
CA ASP A 97 12.96 -1.03 2.67
C ASP A 97 12.66 -0.12 3.85
N SER A 98 11.62 0.73 3.74
CA SER A 98 11.13 1.54 4.85
C SER A 98 10.63 0.67 6.01
N TYR A 99 9.93 -0.44 5.70
CA TYR A 99 9.55 -1.43 6.71
C TYR A 99 10.77 -2.14 7.31
N ALA A 100 11.69 -2.59 6.48
CA ALA A 100 12.90 -3.28 6.95
C ALA A 100 13.76 -2.38 7.86
N HIS A 101 13.77 -1.07 7.63
CA HIS A 101 14.53 -0.09 8.41
C HIS A 101 13.85 0.27 9.74
N ASP A 102 12.54 0.48 9.73
CA ASP A 102 11.76 0.86 10.92
C ASP A 102 10.38 0.18 10.91
N PRO A 103 10.30 -1.09 11.35
CA PRO A 103 9.05 -1.85 11.39
C PRO A 103 7.97 -1.20 12.26
N ASP A 104 8.37 -0.54 13.36
CA ASP A 104 7.43 0.09 14.28
C ASP A 104 6.72 1.29 13.65
N VAL A 105 7.44 2.14 12.92
CA VAL A 105 6.83 3.24 12.16
C VAL A 105 5.84 2.70 11.14
N MET A 106 6.24 1.70 10.36
CA MET A 106 5.36 1.13 9.33
C MET A 106 4.15 0.42 9.95
N LYS A 107 4.31 -0.24 11.09
CA LYS A 107 3.20 -0.82 11.85
C LYS A 107 2.20 0.26 12.28
N VAL A 108 2.68 1.38 12.81
CA VAL A 108 1.82 2.51 13.20
C VAL A 108 1.06 3.04 11.99
N ILE A 109 1.73 3.27 10.85
CA ILE A 109 1.10 3.78 9.64
C ILE A 109 0.06 2.78 9.10
N ILE A 110 0.41 1.52 8.92
CA ILE A 110 -0.49 0.51 8.32
C ILE A 110 -1.65 0.17 9.25
N VAL A 111 -1.39 -0.03 10.56
CA VAL A 111 -2.42 -0.54 11.48
C VAL A 111 -3.30 0.59 12.01
N GLU A 112 -2.70 1.69 12.48
CA GLU A 112 -3.46 2.73 13.16
C GLU A 112 -4.15 3.67 12.17
N VAL A 113 -3.52 4.02 11.06
CA VAL A 113 -4.13 4.84 10.00
C VAL A 113 -5.30 4.10 9.34
N THR A 114 -5.13 2.83 9.00
CA THR A 114 -6.20 2.03 8.38
C THR A 114 -7.37 1.78 9.35
N ARG A 115 -7.09 1.60 10.65
CA ARG A 115 -8.13 1.40 11.68
C ARG A 115 -8.86 2.68 12.05
N ALA A 116 -8.18 3.82 12.02
CA ALA A 116 -8.78 5.13 12.24
C ALA A 116 -9.62 5.62 11.04
N ALA A 117 -9.91 4.74 10.07
CA ALA A 117 -10.56 5.05 8.80
C ALA A 117 -11.92 5.79 8.93
N ASN A 118 -12.53 5.85 10.11
CA ASN A 118 -13.76 6.61 10.32
C ASN A 118 -13.54 8.13 10.50
N SER A 119 -12.34 8.58 10.92
CA SER A 119 -12.01 10.01 11.04
C SER A 119 -10.69 10.35 10.33
N PHE A 120 -9.63 9.61 10.58
CA PHE A 120 -8.30 9.84 10.05
C PHE A 120 -8.24 9.68 8.51
N GLY A 121 -8.82 8.61 7.97
CA GLY A 121 -8.86 8.39 6.52
C GLY A 121 -9.63 9.47 5.75
N GLN A 122 -10.58 10.16 6.38
CA GLN A 122 -11.26 11.31 5.77
C GLN A 122 -10.41 12.58 5.81
N THR A 123 -9.61 12.76 6.86
CA THR A 123 -8.74 13.93 7.03
C THR A 123 -7.61 13.95 5.99
N HIS A 124 -7.06 12.77 5.63
CA HIS A 124 -5.91 12.65 4.73
C HIS A 124 -6.26 12.04 3.35
N LEU A 125 -7.52 12.10 2.95
CA LEU A 125 -7.97 11.58 1.64
C LEU A 125 -7.29 12.26 0.45
N SER A 126 -6.92 13.53 0.57
CA SER A 126 -6.21 14.28 -0.48
C SER A 126 -4.84 13.69 -0.74
N GLU A 127 -4.08 13.46 0.33
CA GLU A 127 -2.73 12.92 0.28
C GLU A 127 -2.72 11.47 -0.21
N ILE A 128 -3.66 10.66 0.29
CA ILE A 128 -3.83 9.27 -0.14
C ILE A 128 -4.22 9.22 -1.62
N ARG A 129 -5.15 10.08 -2.05
CA ARG A 129 -5.56 10.17 -3.45
C ARG A 129 -4.41 10.57 -4.36
N GLU A 130 -3.58 11.51 -3.92
CA GLU A 130 -2.42 11.96 -4.66
C GLU A 130 -1.43 10.82 -4.98
N ALA A 131 -1.15 9.94 -4.01
CA ALA A 131 -0.30 8.77 -4.26
C ALA A 131 -0.87 7.86 -5.35
N TYR A 132 -2.18 7.57 -5.31
CA TYR A 132 -2.83 6.78 -6.34
C TYR A 132 -2.81 7.47 -7.70
N ASP A 133 -3.02 8.79 -7.75
CA ASP A 133 -3.02 9.57 -8.99
C ASP A 133 -1.62 9.61 -9.62
N LEU A 134 -0.56 9.74 -8.83
CA LEU A 134 0.83 9.67 -9.30
C LEU A 134 1.17 8.29 -9.88
N ILE A 135 0.84 7.20 -9.18
CA ILE A 135 1.09 5.84 -9.68
C ILE A 135 0.24 5.57 -10.93
N ALA A 136 -1.03 6.00 -10.94
CA ALA A 136 -1.91 5.89 -12.11
C ALA A 136 -1.36 6.68 -13.32
N GLY A 137 -0.74 7.84 -13.07
CA GLY A 137 -0.03 8.60 -14.10
C GLY A 137 1.12 7.83 -14.74
N ILE A 138 1.93 7.14 -13.92
CA ILE A 138 3.01 6.26 -14.40
C ILE A 138 2.44 5.14 -15.29
N VAL A 139 1.38 4.45 -14.81
CA VAL A 139 0.72 3.36 -15.55
C VAL A 139 0.10 3.89 -16.85
N GLY A 140 -0.60 5.03 -16.82
CA GLY A 140 -1.24 5.61 -18.01
C GLY A 140 -0.23 6.01 -19.09
N LYS A 141 0.92 6.58 -18.71
CA LYS A 141 2.02 6.83 -19.66
C LYS A 141 2.52 5.55 -20.31
N ALA A 142 2.73 4.51 -19.49
CA ALA A 142 3.17 3.20 -19.96
C ALA A 142 2.14 2.52 -20.89
N GLN A 143 0.84 2.73 -20.67
CA GLN A 143 -0.22 2.26 -21.55
C GLN A 143 -0.17 2.98 -22.91
N ALA A 144 0.03 4.30 -22.91
CA ALA A 144 0.18 5.07 -24.13
C ALA A 144 1.40 4.65 -24.97
N GLU A 145 2.46 4.19 -24.31
CA GLU A 145 3.69 3.67 -24.92
C GLU A 145 3.64 2.17 -25.27
N GLY A 146 2.52 1.47 -24.98
CA GLY A 146 2.36 0.04 -25.23
C GLY A 146 3.15 -0.86 -24.25
N GLN A 147 3.65 -0.31 -23.14
CA GLN A 147 4.41 -1.03 -22.13
C GLN A 147 3.50 -1.67 -21.07
N PHE A 148 2.23 -1.31 -21.02
CA PHE A 148 1.26 -1.81 -20.05
C PHE A 148 -0.09 -2.12 -20.74
N ARG A 149 -0.87 -3.01 -20.13
CA ARG A 149 -2.17 -3.45 -20.66
C ARG A 149 -3.18 -2.29 -20.71
N PRO A 150 -3.72 -1.93 -21.88
CA PRO A 150 -4.69 -0.84 -21.99
C PRO A 150 -6.08 -1.20 -21.44
N GLU A 151 -6.39 -2.51 -21.28
CA GLU A 151 -7.68 -2.99 -20.79
C GLU A 151 -7.88 -2.79 -19.28
N ILE A 152 -6.79 -2.56 -18.54
CA ILE A 152 -6.83 -2.33 -17.09
C ILE A 152 -6.83 -0.82 -16.87
N GLU A 153 -7.87 -0.29 -16.26
CA GLU A 153 -7.91 1.12 -15.89
C GLU A 153 -6.71 1.48 -15.00
N ALA A 154 -5.98 2.55 -15.37
CA ALA A 154 -4.72 2.94 -14.72
C ALA A 154 -4.86 3.15 -13.21
N ARG A 155 -5.98 3.74 -12.76
CA ARG A 155 -6.26 3.95 -11.34
C ARG A 155 -6.51 2.64 -10.62
N PHE A 156 -7.21 1.70 -11.25
CA PHE A 156 -7.40 0.37 -10.68
C PHE A 156 -6.06 -0.38 -10.53
N ALA A 157 -5.20 -0.30 -11.54
CA ALA A 157 -3.85 -0.88 -11.47
C ALA A 157 -3.02 -0.26 -10.34
N ALA A 158 -3.09 1.06 -10.15
CA ALA A 158 -2.41 1.76 -9.05
C ALA A 158 -2.92 1.29 -7.68
N MET A 159 -4.23 1.17 -7.51
CA MET A 159 -4.84 0.67 -6.26
C MET A 159 -4.46 -0.79 -5.99
N ALA A 160 -4.49 -1.65 -7.00
CA ALA A 160 -4.10 -3.05 -6.87
C ALA A 160 -2.62 -3.20 -6.51
N PHE A 161 -1.76 -2.39 -7.12
CA PHE A 161 -0.33 -2.36 -6.83
C PHE A 161 -0.05 -1.95 -5.39
N TYR A 162 -0.56 -0.80 -4.97
CA TYR A 162 -0.37 -0.30 -3.61
C TYR A 162 -0.98 -1.24 -2.57
N GLY A 163 -2.20 -1.74 -2.82
CA GLY A 163 -2.87 -2.70 -1.95
C GLY A 163 -2.10 -4.02 -1.80
N ALA A 164 -1.42 -4.48 -2.85
CA ALA A 164 -0.56 -5.67 -2.75
C ALA A 164 0.66 -5.41 -1.86
N ILE A 165 1.27 -4.23 -1.93
CA ILE A 165 2.37 -3.83 -1.03
C ILE A 165 1.85 -3.79 0.42
N GLU A 166 0.74 -3.10 0.65
CA GLU A 166 0.13 -2.96 1.98
C GLU A 166 -0.21 -4.32 2.60
N GLN A 167 -0.70 -5.27 1.78
CA GLN A 167 -1.02 -6.60 2.25
C GLN A 167 0.23 -7.43 2.59
N LEU A 168 1.35 -7.25 1.88
CA LEU A 168 2.63 -7.87 2.24
C LEU A 168 3.17 -7.31 3.56
N LEU A 169 3.15 -5.99 3.73
CA LEU A 169 3.54 -5.35 5.00
C LEU A 169 2.68 -5.86 6.16
N THR A 170 1.38 -5.96 5.95
CA THR A 170 0.44 -6.55 6.92
C THR A 170 0.83 -8.00 7.26
N GLY A 171 1.22 -8.78 6.25
CA GLY A 171 1.68 -10.16 6.44
C GLY A 171 2.92 -10.25 7.32
N TRP A 172 3.89 -9.36 7.16
CA TRP A 172 5.07 -9.30 8.02
C TRP A 172 4.75 -8.76 9.42
N ILE A 173 4.03 -7.65 9.53
CA ILE A 173 3.62 -7.06 10.82
C ILE A 173 2.92 -8.07 11.74
N PHE A 174 2.13 -8.98 11.18
CA PHE A 174 1.42 -10.01 11.94
C PHE A 174 2.11 -11.38 11.94
N GLY A 175 3.33 -11.48 11.44
CA GLY A 175 4.11 -12.73 11.42
C GLY A 175 3.51 -13.84 10.55
N LEU A 176 2.73 -13.48 9.53
CA LEU A 176 2.13 -14.42 8.57
C LEU A 176 3.09 -14.81 7.44
N LEU A 177 4.12 -13.99 7.21
CA LEU A 177 5.13 -14.19 6.19
C LEU A 177 6.52 -14.22 6.83
N PRO A 178 7.45 -15.03 6.29
CA PRO A 178 8.83 -15.02 6.76
C PRO A 178 9.49 -13.68 6.41
N GLU A 179 10.29 -13.17 7.34
CA GLU A 179 11.03 -11.91 7.21
C GLU A 179 12.50 -12.17 6.87
N GLY A 180 13.12 -11.20 6.19
CA GLY A 180 14.53 -11.18 5.92
C GLY A 180 14.86 -10.47 4.61
N PRO A 181 16.13 -10.06 4.40
CA PRO A 181 16.53 -9.29 3.23
C PRO A 181 16.17 -9.95 1.90
N GLU A 182 16.38 -11.26 1.78
CA GLU A 182 16.05 -12.03 0.56
C GLU A 182 14.53 -12.04 0.28
N GLN A 183 13.70 -12.15 1.33
CA GLN A 183 12.25 -12.15 1.22
C GLN A 183 11.73 -10.77 0.80
N PHE A 184 12.31 -9.71 1.34
CA PHE A 184 11.95 -8.33 1.03
C PHE A 184 12.30 -7.98 -0.42
N GLU A 185 13.52 -8.30 -0.88
CA GLU A 185 13.94 -8.09 -2.26
C GLU A 185 13.07 -8.87 -3.26
N ARG A 186 12.81 -10.14 -2.96
CA ARG A 186 11.96 -11.01 -3.80
C ARG A 186 10.53 -10.46 -3.89
N ALA A 187 9.96 -10.00 -2.78
CA ALA A 187 8.62 -9.44 -2.75
C ALA A 187 8.54 -8.15 -3.58
N ALA A 188 9.45 -7.20 -3.36
CA ALA A 188 9.49 -5.94 -4.12
C ALA A 188 9.63 -6.18 -5.63
N GLY A 189 10.50 -7.11 -6.05
CA GLY A 189 10.68 -7.46 -7.46
C GLY A 189 9.50 -8.20 -8.11
N ALA A 190 8.68 -8.91 -7.31
CA ALA A 190 7.52 -9.64 -7.82
C ALA A 190 6.27 -8.77 -7.96
N LEU A 191 6.12 -7.72 -7.16
CA LEU A 191 4.93 -6.88 -7.11
C LEU A 191 4.49 -6.29 -8.46
N PRO A 192 5.38 -5.74 -9.30
CA PRO A 192 4.97 -5.22 -10.61
C PRO A 192 4.38 -6.29 -11.54
N ALA A 193 4.82 -7.55 -11.39
CA ALA A 193 4.30 -8.65 -12.19
C ALA A 193 2.86 -9.04 -11.83
N LEU A 194 2.41 -8.74 -10.60
CA LEU A 194 1.03 -9.03 -10.16
C LEU A 194 -0.01 -8.17 -10.87
N ILE A 195 0.34 -6.92 -11.23
CA ILE A 195 -0.61 -5.97 -11.82
C ILE A 195 -0.48 -5.83 -13.33
N GLY A 196 0.64 -6.22 -13.91
CA GLY A 196 0.85 -6.09 -15.33
C GLY A 196 2.09 -6.84 -15.79
N GLN A 197 1.92 -8.08 -16.26
CA GLN A 197 2.91 -8.54 -17.22
C GLN A 197 2.72 -7.72 -18.48
N PRO A 198 3.79 -7.12 -19.08
CA PRO A 198 3.70 -6.63 -20.43
C PRO A 198 3.19 -7.81 -21.27
N LEU A 199 2.23 -7.55 -22.15
CA LEU A 199 1.87 -8.46 -23.21
C LEU A 199 3.16 -8.74 -24.00
N LEU A 200 3.89 -9.80 -23.62
CA LEU A 200 4.70 -10.48 -24.59
C LEU A 200 3.72 -10.87 -25.68
N ALA A 201 3.98 -10.40 -26.90
CA ALA A 201 3.11 -10.56 -28.08
C ALA A 201 2.91 -12.02 -28.50
N GLU A 202 3.09 -13.00 -27.66
CA GLU A 202 3.20 -14.42 -27.95
C GLU A 202 2.09 -15.30 -27.40
N HIS A 203 0.89 -14.78 -27.09
CA HIS A 203 -0.25 -15.68 -26.88
C HIS A 203 -1.53 -15.20 -27.59
N ARG A 204 -1.43 -14.91 -28.90
CA ARG A 204 -2.58 -15.10 -29.78
C ARG A 204 -2.71 -16.60 -30.03
N GLY A 205 -3.45 -17.32 -29.20
CA GLY A 205 -3.77 -18.69 -29.57
C GLY A 205 -4.09 -19.68 -28.46
N SER A 206 -4.41 -19.28 -27.26
CA SER A 206 -4.98 -20.24 -26.30
C SER A 206 -6.15 -19.59 -25.56
N SER A 207 -7.34 -19.78 -26.12
CA SER A 207 -8.60 -19.56 -25.42
C SER A 207 -8.61 -20.54 -24.23
N LEU A 208 -8.58 -20.01 -23.01
CA LEU A 208 -8.71 -20.81 -21.77
C LEU A 208 -10.10 -21.44 -21.62
N PHE A 209 -11.02 -21.14 -22.55
CA PHE A 209 -12.33 -21.78 -22.64
C PHE A 209 -12.45 -22.39 -24.04
N PRO A 210 -12.51 -23.73 -24.16
CA PRO A 210 -12.86 -24.34 -25.43
C PRO A 210 -14.27 -23.87 -25.83
N SER A 211 -14.39 -23.22 -26.97
CA SER A 211 -15.70 -22.87 -27.55
C SER A 211 -16.46 -24.17 -27.76
N ASP A 212 -17.50 -24.37 -26.99
CA ASP A 212 -18.49 -25.44 -27.17
C ASP A 212 -19.30 -25.18 -28.47
N ARG A 213 -18.64 -25.41 -29.61
CA ARG A 213 -19.30 -25.50 -30.91
C ARG A 213 -19.41 -26.97 -31.30
N GLY A 214 -20.52 -27.60 -30.91
CA GLY A 214 -20.80 -28.92 -31.42
C GLY A 214 -21.63 -29.83 -30.54
N ARG A 215 -22.70 -29.36 -29.94
CA ARG A 215 -23.77 -30.25 -29.51
C ARG A 215 -24.98 -30.02 -30.36
N SER A 216 -25.07 -30.81 -31.43
CA SER A 216 -26.28 -31.03 -32.23
C SER A 216 -27.43 -31.42 -31.29
N ARG A 217 -28.51 -30.66 -31.33
CA ARG A 217 -29.75 -31.01 -30.65
C ARG A 217 -30.26 -32.37 -31.17
N PRO A 218 -30.64 -33.32 -30.30
CA PRO A 218 -31.39 -34.48 -30.73
C PRO A 218 -32.78 -34.02 -31.13
N THR A 219 -33.17 -34.29 -32.35
CA THR A 219 -34.53 -34.14 -32.89
C THR A 219 -35.53 -34.95 -32.05
N ALA A 220 -36.48 -34.28 -31.47
CA ALA A 220 -37.61 -34.91 -30.79
C ALA A 220 -38.43 -35.70 -31.80
N ARG A 221 -38.43 -37.02 -31.67
CA ARG A 221 -39.31 -37.96 -32.37
C ARG A 221 -40.70 -37.82 -31.78
N ARG A 222 -41.66 -37.36 -32.55
CA ARG A 222 -43.10 -37.41 -32.28
C ARG A 222 -43.47 -38.87 -32.14
N ALA A 223 -44.00 -39.28 -30.99
CA ALA A 223 -44.81 -40.48 -30.85
C ALA A 223 -46.27 -40.06 -30.84
N SER A 224 -46.98 -40.57 -31.80
CA SER A 224 -48.40 -40.37 -32.02
C SER A 224 -49.22 -41.14 -30.96
N THR A 225 -50.30 -40.51 -30.59
CA THR A 225 -51.52 -41.00 -29.95
C THR A 225 -51.88 -42.44 -30.27
N GLU A 226 -52.23 -43.20 -29.27
CA GLU A 226 -53.35 -44.18 -29.42
C GLU A 226 -54.17 -44.27 -28.14
N THR A 227 -55.41 -44.07 -28.35
CA THR A 227 -56.58 -44.12 -27.47
C THR A 227 -56.90 -45.58 -27.12
N ALA A 228 -57.16 -45.94 -25.89
CA ALA A 228 -58.10 -46.98 -25.60
C ALA A 228 -58.75 -46.80 -24.24
N GLN A 229 -60.05 -46.77 -24.28
CA GLN A 229 -61.08 -46.81 -23.23
C GLN A 229 -61.06 -48.09 -22.41
N ARG A 230 -61.73 -48.01 -21.31
CA ARG A 230 -62.39 -49.05 -20.42
C ARG A 230 -61.58 -49.25 -19.13
N THR A 231 -62.13 -49.17 -17.96
CA THR A 231 -63.48 -49.32 -17.39
C THR A 231 -63.53 -48.48 -16.14
#